data_57c30a0ec70a5439967541de2bac33c8
#
_entry.id   57c30a0ec70a5439967541de2bac33c8
#
_cell.length_a   1.000
_cell.length_b   1.000
_cell.length_c   1.000
_cell.angle_alpha   90.00
_cell.angle_beta   90.00
_cell.angle_gamma   90.00
#
_symmetry.space_group_name_H-M   'P 1'
#
loop_
_entity.id
_entity.type
_entity.pdbx_description
1 polymer ?
#
loop_
_entity_poly.entity_id
_entity_poly.type
_entity_poly.pdbx_seq_one_letter_code
_entity_poly.pdbx_strand_id
1 'polypeptide(L)'
;PRSRGLGDVYKRQMSVCWILTLLAVEYMLLHHDRLHEKGQYPEFFLIIGILTSYFDFLTYPITTLGIPLCCYFLLENDRAWNNIKKLIGFCASWGIGYAGMWAAKWVIADLTLHTGTIKDAIWSIIGRTEAIGGRPRMNGGFYVIGLNLHEYPVYMGIAAGILAAVAVGLMVMIIVMGRWKNVYAQLLPVVVTAAIPFAWIIAVQHHSALHARFTFRILSVAAAAAITFIVLIVRNVKKCQKN
;
A
#
# COMPACT_ATOMS: atom_id res chain seq x y z
N PRO A 1 12.89 -30.38 -14.99
CA PRO A 1 13.60 -29.16 -15.43
C PRO A 1 12.68 -28.05 -15.97
N ARG A 2 11.48 -28.36 -16.49
CA ARG A 2 10.55 -27.38 -17.08
C ARG A 2 9.93 -26.40 -16.09
N SER A 3 9.87 -26.71 -14.81
CA SER A 3 9.26 -25.83 -13.79
C SER A 3 10.15 -24.67 -13.36
N ARG A 4 11.48 -24.75 -13.54
CA ARG A 4 12.41 -23.70 -13.12
C ARG A 4 12.28 -22.40 -13.94
N GLY A 5 12.02 -22.49 -15.24
CA GLY A 5 11.88 -21.32 -16.11
C GLY A 5 10.65 -20.45 -15.81
N LEU A 6 9.50 -21.06 -15.52
CA LEU A 6 8.26 -20.35 -15.16
C LEU A 6 8.40 -19.64 -13.80
N GLY A 7 9.02 -20.29 -12.79
CA GLY A 7 9.26 -19.66 -11.49
C GLY A 7 10.16 -18.42 -11.57
N ASP A 8 11.12 -18.40 -12.48
CA ASP A 8 12.02 -17.25 -12.67
C ASP A 8 11.34 -16.10 -13.43
N VAL A 9 10.43 -16.39 -14.36
CA VAL A 9 9.58 -15.38 -15.02
C VAL A 9 8.69 -14.68 -14.01
N TYR A 10 8.00 -15.43 -13.14
CA TYR A 10 7.16 -14.86 -12.08
C TYR A 10 7.97 -13.99 -11.10
N LYS A 11 9.16 -14.43 -10.69
CA LYS A 11 10.04 -13.63 -9.83
C LYS A 11 10.44 -12.30 -10.47
N ARG A 12 10.74 -12.30 -11.77
CA ARG A 12 11.09 -11.07 -12.52
C ARG A 12 9.90 -10.14 -12.64
N GLN A 13 8.71 -10.64 -12.95
CA GLN A 13 7.49 -9.82 -12.99
C GLN A 13 7.18 -9.17 -11.64
N MET A 14 7.39 -9.90 -10.54
CA MET A 14 7.22 -9.34 -9.20
C MET A 14 8.19 -8.21 -8.89
N SER A 15 9.41 -8.22 -9.46
CA SER A 15 10.38 -7.14 -9.26
C SER A 15 9.93 -5.82 -9.85
N VAL A 16 9.09 -5.82 -10.88
CA VAL A 16 8.61 -4.60 -11.56
C VAL A 16 7.84 -3.70 -10.60
N CYS A 17 7.00 -4.26 -9.73
CA CYS A 17 6.25 -3.47 -8.76
C CYS A 17 7.19 -2.73 -7.78
N TRP A 18 8.28 -3.37 -7.35
CA TRP A 18 9.29 -2.72 -6.51
C TRP A 18 10.08 -1.64 -7.27
N ILE A 19 10.46 -1.92 -8.51
CA ILE A 19 11.14 -0.93 -9.36
C ILE A 19 10.23 0.28 -9.55
N LEU A 20 8.97 0.07 -9.89
CA LEU A 20 7.99 1.15 -10.03
C LEU A 20 7.81 1.94 -8.72
N THR A 21 7.76 1.26 -7.57
CA THR A 21 7.67 1.91 -6.26
C THR A 21 8.89 2.81 -6.01
N LEU A 22 10.10 2.29 -6.26
CA LEU A 22 11.33 3.06 -6.05
C LEU A 22 11.43 4.26 -7.00
N LEU A 23 11.13 4.07 -8.28
CA LEU A 23 11.10 5.15 -9.27
C LEU A 23 10.06 6.22 -8.91
N ALA A 24 8.89 5.81 -8.41
CA ALA A 24 7.86 6.73 -7.94
C ALA A 24 8.35 7.58 -6.76
N VAL A 25 9.01 6.95 -5.78
CA VAL A 25 9.60 7.66 -4.63
C VAL A 25 10.71 8.60 -5.09
N GLU A 26 11.63 8.13 -5.94
CA GLU A 26 12.72 8.95 -6.47
C GLU A 26 12.18 10.16 -7.24
N TYR A 27 11.25 9.96 -8.17
CA TYR A 27 10.63 11.04 -8.91
C TYR A 27 9.95 12.05 -7.98
N MET A 28 9.22 11.57 -6.98
CA MET A 28 8.56 12.43 -5.99
C MET A 28 9.57 13.24 -5.20
N LEU A 29 10.68 12.65 -4.74
CA LEU A 29 11.71 13.34 -3.97
C LEU A 29 12.42 14.40 -4.81
N LEU A 30 12.74 14.09 -6.07
CA LEU A 30 13.41 15.02 -6.99
C LEU A 30 12.53 16.19 -7.45
N HIS A 31 11.21 16.00 -7.49
CA HIS A 31 10.24 16.97 -8.02
C HIS A 31 9.23 17.44 -6.98
N HIS A 32 9.53 17.26 -5.67
CA HIS A 32 8.61 17.58 -4.59
C HIS A 32 8.05 19.00 -4.67
N ASP A 33 8.93 20.01 -4.78
CA ASP A 33 8.53 21.43 -4.81
C ASP A 33 7.60 21.69 -6.01
N ARG A 34 7.95 21.20 -7.19
CA ARG A 34 7.13 21.36 -8.40
C ARG A 34 5.75 20.67 -8.26
N LEU A 35 5.72 19.44 -7.73
CA LEU A 35 4.47 18.71 -7.52
C LEU A 35 3.58 19.42 -6.50
N HIS A 36 4.20 19.99 -5.47
CA HIS A 36 3.50 20.72 -4.42
C HIS A 36 2.93 22.05 -4.93
N GLU A 37 3.77 22.89 -5.53
CA GLU A 37 3.38 24.21 -6.04
C GLU A 37 2.29 24.15 -7.12
N LYS A 38 2.36 23.12 -7.99
CA LYS A 38 1.38 22.92 -9.07
C LYS A 38 0.17 22.10 -8.65
N GLY A 39 0.14 21.57 -7.43
CA GLY A 39 -0.93 20.70 -6.96
C GLY A 39 -1.05 19.37 -7.73
N GLN A 40 0.07 18.87 -8.30
CA GLN A 40 0.11 17.73 -9.22
C GLN A 40 0.24 16.36 -8.53
N TYR A 41 0.14 16.28 -7.22
CA TYR A 41 0.16 15.00 -6.50
C TYR A 41 -1.01 14.06 -6.87
N PRO A 42 -2.25 14.54 -7.07
CA PRO A 42 -3.33 13.65 -7.53
C PRO A 42 -3.02 12.99 -8.88
N GLU A 43 -2.49 13.73 -9.86
CA GLU A 43 -2.07 13.21 -11.16
C GLU A 43 -0.91 12.24 -11.03
N PHE A 44 0.05 12.52 -10.17
CA PHE A 44 1.16 11.63 -9.87
C PHE A 44 0.65 10.27 -9.36
N PHE A 45 -0.25 10.25 -8.36
CA PHE A 45 -0.82 9.02 -7.84
C PHE A 45 -1.72 8.30 -8.87
N LEU A 46 -2.45 9.06 -9.71
CA LEU A 46 -3.24 8.50 -10.81
C LEU A 46 -2.34 7.72 -11.79
N ILE A 47 -1.24 8.34 -12.24
CA ILE A 47 -0.30 7.72 -13.18
C ILE A 47 0.32 6.47 -12.57
N ILE A 48 0.73 6.52 -11.30
CA ILE A 48 1.28 5.34 -10.62
C ILE A 48 0.25 4.23 -10.52
N GLY A 49 -1.02 4.54 -10.25
CA GLY A 49 -2.12 3.58 -10.25
C GLY A 49 -2.28 2.90 -11.61
N ILE A 50 -2.27 3.67 -12.71
CA ILE A 50 -2.31 3.16 -14.08
C ILE A 50 -1.14 2.20 -14.35
N LEU A 51 0.09 2.63 -14.07
CA LEU A 51 1.30 1.83 -14.29
C LEU A 51 1.29 0.57 -13.42
N THR A 52 0.85 0.67 -12.18
CA THR A 52 0.71 -0.49 -11.28
C THR A 52 -0.23 -1.53 -11.88
N SER A 53 -1.43 -1.12 -12.29
CA SER A 53 -2.40 -2.01 -12.90
C SER A 53 -1.92 -2.58 -14.25
N TYR A 54 -1.08 -1.83 -14.97
CA TYR A 54 -0.51 -2.32 -16.22
C TYR A 54 0.45 -3.51 -16.00
N PHE A 55 1.28 -3.45 -14.95
CA PHE A 55 2.37 -4.39 -14.71
C PHE A 55 2.09 -5.43 -13.62
N ASP A 56 1.14 -5.18 -12.70
CA ASP A 56 0.88 -6.07 -11.56
C ASP A 56 -0.33 -6.98 -11.79
N PHE A 57 -0.20 -8.22 -11.31
CA PHE A 57 -1.25 -9.25 -11.35
C PHE A 57 -1.97 -9.37 -10.00
N LEU A 58 -2.25 -8.25 -9.32
CA LEU A 58 -2.94 -8.21 -8.03
C LEU A 58 -2.12 -8.79 -6.85
N THR A 59 -0.81 -8.93 -7.00
CA THR A 59 0.05 -9.55 -5.98
C THR A 59 0.32 -8.64 -4.79
N TYR A 60 0.87 -7.45 -5.04
CA TYR A 60 1.14 -6.45 -4.00
C TYR A 60 1.08 -4.99 -4.51
N PRO A 61 -0.02 -4.61 -5.18
CA PRO A 61 -0.15 -3.30 -5.82
C PRO A 61 -0.08 -2.14 -4.83
N ILE A 62 -0.49 -2.36 -3.58
CA ILE A 62 -0.54 -1.33 -2.54
C ILE A 62 0.84 -0.77 -2.16
N THR A 63 1.94 -1.46 -2.48
CA THR A 63 3.29 -0.93 -2.23
C THR A 63 3.54 0.35 -3.01
N THR A 64 3.04 0.45 -4.25
CA THR A 64 3.18 1.64 -5.11
C THR A 64 2.34 2.84 -4.64
N LEU A 65 1.33 2.60 -3.82
CA LEU A 65 0.56 3.64 -3.14
C LEU A 65 1.18 3.98 -1.77
N GLY A 66 1.35 2.98 -0.92
CA GLY A 66 1.61 3.17 0.50
C GLY A 66 3.00 3.70 0.80
N ILE A 67 4.04 3.23 0.09
CA ILE A 67 5.41 3.70 0.32
C ILE A 67 5.57 5.17 -0.14
N PRO A 68 5.10 5.60 -1.33
CA PRO A 68 5.08 7.02 -1.68
C PRO A 68 4.25 7.88 -0.73
N LEU A 69 3.11 7.39 -0.20
CA LEU A 69 2.35 8.11 0.82
C LEU A 69 3.15 8.33 2.10
N CYS A 70 3.88 7.32 2.58
CA CYS A 70 4.78 7.45 3.73
C CYS A 70 5.84 8.54 3.49
N CYS A 71 6.46 8.54 2.31
CA CYS A 71 7.44 9.56 1.93
C CYS A 71 6.80 10.95 1.84
N TYR A 72 5.60 11.06 1.25
CA TYR A 72 4.87 12.32 1.19
C TYR A 72 4.65 12.92 2.58
N PHE A 73 4.15 12.13 3.54
CA PHE A 73 3.90 12.61 4.90
C PHE A 73 5.16 12.84 5.74
N LEU A 74 6.34 12.37 5.30
CA LEU A 74 7.63 12.77 5.86
C LEU A 74 8.04 14.19 5.43
N LEU A 75 7.70 14.57 4.20
CA LEU A 75 8.07 15.86 3.61
C LEU A 75 7.10 16.97 4.03
N GLU A 76 5.81 16.66 4.07
CA GLU A 76 4.73 17.61 4.32
C GLU A 76 4.42 17.78 5.81
N ASN A 77 4.10 19.02 6.17
CA ASN A 77 3.69 19.38 7.52
C ASN A 77 2.45 20.28 7.48
N ASP A 78 1.28 19.67 7.43
CA ASP A 78 -0.01 20.38 7.38
C ASP A 78 -0.90 20.02 8.57
N ARG A 79 -2.08 20.66 8.67
CA ARG A 79 -3.08 20.36 9.70
C ARG A 79 -3.66 18.95 9.48
N ALA A 80 -4.03 18.27 10.56
CA ALA A 80 -4.53 16.90 10.52
C ALA A 80 -5.64 16.67 9.48
N TRP A 81 -6.62 17.57 9.44
CA TRP A 81 -7.73 17.46 8.50
C TRP A 81 -7.32 17.59 7.03
N ASN A 82 -6.39 18.49 6.74
CA ASN A 82 -5.86 18.65 5.39
C ASN A 82 -5.06 17.41 4.99
N ASN A 83 -4.24 16.87 5.88
CA ASN A 83 -3.48 15.64 5.62
C ASN A 83 -4.40 14.45 5.35
N ILE A 84 -5.52 14.32 6.07
CA ILE A 84 -6.50 13.25 5.82
C ILE A 84 -7.22 13.46 4.47
N LYS A 85 -7.60 14.69 4.13
CA LYS A 85 -8.17 14.98 2.80
C LYS A 85 -7.19 14.63 1.67
N LYS A 86 -5.92 15.01 1.81
CA LYS A 86 -4.85 14.66 0.87
C LYS A 86 -4.68 13.15 0.75
N LEU A 87 -4.63 12.43 1.89
CA LEU A 87 -4.57 10.96 1.91
C LEU A 87 -5.72 10.33 1.12
N ILE A 88 -6.96 10.74 1.42
CA ILE A 88 -8.15 10.23 0.71
C ILE A 88 -8.07 10.57 -0.78
N GLY A 89 -7.72 11.80 -1.13
CA GLY A 89 -7.58 12.24 -2.51
C GLY A 89 -6.53 11.42 -3.29
N PHE A 90 -5.38 11.18 -2.70
CA PHE A 90 -4.30 10.39 -3.34
C PHE A 90 -4.65 8.92 -3.47
N CYS A 91 -5.29 8.34 -2.43
CA CYS A 91 -5.84 6.98 -2.51
C CYS A 91 -6.91 6.85 -3.60
N ALA A 92 -7.81 7.84 -3.71
CA ALA A 92 -8.83 7.86 -4.75
C ALA A 92 -8.22 8.02 -6.15
N SER A 93 -7.25 8.91 -6.34
CA SER A 93 -6.55 9.10 -7.62
C SER A 93 -5.84 7.83 -8.04
N TRP A 94 -5.07 7.22 -7.14
CA TRP A 94 -4.41 5.95 -7.40
C TRP A 94 -5.42 4.84 -7.74
N GLY A 95 -6.51 4.74 -6.96
CA GLY A 95 -7.57 3.74 -7.15
C GLY A 95 -8.29 3.91 -8.49
N ILE A 96 -8.59 5.15 -8.90
CA ILE A 96 -9.18 5.46 -10.22
C ILE A 96 -8.21 5.05 -11.33
N GLY A 97 -6.92 5.36 -11.22
CA GLY A 97 -5.91 4.95 -12.19
C GLY A 97 -5.79 3.43 -12.29
N TYR A 98 -5.73 2.75 -11.14
CA TYR A 98 -5.61 1.30 -11.05
C TYR A 98 -6.84 0.58 -11.63
N ALA A 99 -8.04 0.94 -11.18
CA ALA A 99 -9.28 0.33 -11.64
C ALA A 99 -9.60 0.72 -13.09
N GLY A 100 -9.34 1.97 -13.47
CA GLY A 100 -9.55 2.48 -14.83
C GLY A 100 -8.70 1.74 -15.85
N MET A 101 -7.43 1.46 -15.55
CA MET A 101 -6.55 0.69 -16.42
C MET A 101 -7.02 -0.77 -16.57
N TRP A 102 -7.51 -1.39 -15.50
CA TRP A 102 -8.14 -2.71 -15.58
C TRP A 102 -9.37 -2.69 -16.48
N ALA A 103 -10.29 -1.76 -16.24
CA ALA A 103 -11.49 -1.61 -17.04
C ALA A 103 -11.15 -1.39 -18.52
N ALA A 104 -10.18 -0.53 -18.83
CA ALA A 104 -9.72 -0.27 -20.18
C ALA A 104 -9.23 -1.54 -20.88
N LYS A 105 -8.42 -2.38 -20.20
CA LYS A 105 -7.96 -3.66 -20.75
C LYS A 105 -9.13 -4.58 -21.13
N TRP A 106 -10.16 -4.67 -20.29
CA TRP A 106 -11.32 -5.52 -20.55
C TRP A 106 -12.20 -4.98 -21.67
N VAL A 107 -12.41 -3.67 -21.70
CA VAL A 107 -13.17 -3.02 -22.80
C VAL A 107 -12.46 -3.22 -24.12
N ILE A 108 -11.15 -2.98 -24.19
CA ILE A 108 -10.37 -3.19 -25.41
C ILE A 108 -10.43 -4.66 -25.85
N ALA A 109 -10.24 -5.60 -24.92
CA ALA A 109 -10.30 -7.04 -25.23
C ALA A 109 -11.68 -7.46 -25.75
N ASP A 110 -12.76 -6.95 -25.13
CA ASP A 110 -14.12 -7.29 -25.55
C ASP A 110 -14.47 -6.72 -26.92
N LEU A 111 -14.07 -5.46 -27.19
CA LEU A 111 -14.26 -4.82 -28.48
C LEU A 111 -13.47 -5.47 -29.62
N THR A 112 -12.29 -6.02 -29.31
CA THR A 112 -11.40 -6.62 -30.33
C THR A 112 -11.69 -8.10 -30.58
N LEU A 113 -12.05 -8.84 -29.54
CA LEU A 113 -12.19 -10.29 -29.55
C LEU A 113 -13.66 -10.76 -29.60
N HIS A 114 -14.61 -9.89 -29.25
CA HIS A 114 -16.05 -10.18 -29.15
C HIS A 114 -16.37 -11.43 -28.30
N THR A 115 -15.64 -11.61 -27.19
CA THR A 115 -15.67 -12.83 -26.37
C THR A 115 -16.47 -12.71 -25.07
N GLY A 116 -17.11 -11.57 -24.80
CA GLY A 116 -17.80 -11.32 -23.52
C GLY A 116 -16.84 -11.15 -22.33
N THR A 117 -15.62 -10.71 -22.60
CA THR A 117 -14.54 -10.55 -21.63
C THR A 117 -14.94 -9.68 -20.42
N ILE A 118 -15.79 -8.66 -20.60
CA ILE A 118 -16.27 -7.82 -19.51
C ILE A 118 -17.06 -8.64 -18.48
N LYS A 119 -17.94 -9.54 -18.94
CA LYS A 119 -18.71 -10.42 -18.04
C LYS A 119 -17.79 -11.33 -17.23
N ASP A 120 -16.82 -11.96 -17.87
CA ASP A 120 -15.85 -12.85 -17.23
C ASP A 120 -14.96 -12.10 -16.24
N ALA A 121 -14.62 -10.84 -16.56
CA ALA A 121 -13.86 -9.97 -15.66
C ALA A 121 -14.64 -9.63 -14.38
N ILE A 122 -15.93 -9.29 -14.48
CA ILE A 122 -16.80 -9.04 -13.32
C ILE A 122 -16.88 -10.28 -12.43
N TRP A 123 -17.12 -11.47 -13.02
CA TRP A 123 -17.11 -12.72 -12.28
C TRP A 123 -15.77 -13.02 -11.62
N SER A 124 -14.66 -12.68 -12.28
CA SER A 124 -13.32 -12.81 -11.71
C SER A 124 -13.09 -11.91 -10.49
N ILE A 125 -13.62 -10.66 -10.50
CA ILE A 125 -13.56 -9.77 -9.33
C ILE A 125 -14.34 -10.38 -8.17
N ILE A 126 -15.60 -10.76 -8.41
CA ILE A 126 -16.45 -11.38 -7.38
C ILE A 126 -15.74 -12.62 -6.79
N GLY A 127 -15.13 -13.46 -7.64
CA GLY A 127 -14.41 -14.64 -7.20
C GLY A 127 -13.16 -14.38 -6.38
N ARG A 128 -12.58 -13.19 -6.47
CA ARG A 128 -11.41 -12.78 -5.67
C ARG A 128 -11.79 -12.20 -4.31
N THR A 129 -12.99 -11.64 -4.20
CA THR A 129 -13.51 -11.04 -2.97
C THR A 129 -14.32 -12.04 -2.16
N GLU A 130 -15.04 -12.97 -2.80
CA GLU A 130 -15.94 -13.93 -2.17
C GLU A 130 -15.55 -15.37 -2.52
N ALA A 131 -16.02 -16.31 -1.68
CA ALA A 131 -15.94 -17.75 -1.99
C ALA A 131 -17.03 -18.13 -2.99
N ILE A 132 -16.73 -18.09 -4.30
CA ILE A 132 -17.63 -18.59 -5.35
C ILE A 132 -17.54 -20.11 -5.45
N GLY A 133 -18.68 -20.76 -5.60
CA GLY A 133 -18.75 -22.19 -5.94
C GLY A 133 -18.68 -23.14 -4.76
N GLY A 134 -19.36 -22.84 -3.65
CA GLY A 134 -19.57 -23.81 -2.55
C GLY A 134 -18.31 -24.14 -1.73
N ARG A 135 -17.21 -23.44 -1.95
CA ARG A 135 -16.06 -23.54 -1.04
C ARG A 135 -16.39 -22.80 0.26
N PRO A 136 -16.06 -23.40 1.43
CA PRO A 136 -16.34 -22.76 2.69
C PRO A 136 -15.72 -21.38 2.71
N ARG A 137 -16.49 -20.39 3.18
CA ARG A 137 -16.00 -19.04 3.47
C ARG A 137 -14.74 -19.21 4.30
N MET A 138 -13.58 -18.85 3.73
CA MET A 138 -12.34 -18.94 4.51
C MET A 138 -12.54 -18.13 5.78
N ASN A 139 -12.10 -18.62 6.92
CA ASN A 139 -12.41 -18.23 8.30
C ASN A 139 -12.22 -16.73 8.64
N GLY A 140 -12.72 -15.81 7.81
CA GLY A 140 -12.70 -14.36 8.03
C GLY A 140 -11.40 -13.67 7.68
N GLY A 141 -11.47 -12.35 7.50
CA GLY A 141 -10.33 -11.53 7.08
C GLY A 141 -9.13 -11.60 8.02
N PHE A 142 -9.33 -11.75 9.34
CA PHE A 142 -8.25 -11.90 10.31
C PHE A 142 -7.44 -13.19 10.12
N TYR A 143 -8.09 -14.28 9.73
CA TYR A 143 -7.39 -15.53 9.39
C TYR A 143 -6.47 -15.32 8.17
N VAL A 144 -6.94 -14.64 7.14
CA VAL A 144 -6.15 -14.36 5.94
C VAL A 144 -4.97 -13.42 6.24
N ILE A 145 -5.15 -12.45 7.13
CA ILE A 145 -4.03 -11.64 7.66
C ILE A 145 -3.01 -12.54 8.35
N GLY A 146 -3.47 -13.47 9.20
CA GLY A 146 -2.61 -14.46 9.88
C GLY A 146 -1.80 -15.31 8.90
N LEU A 147 -2.43 -15.79 7.81
CA LEU A 147 -1.73 -16.55 6.77
C LEU A 147 -0.61 -15.72 6.11
N ASN A 148 -0.88 -14.45 5.80
CA ASN A 148 0.13 -13.56 5.20
C ASN A 148 1.25 -13.23 6.19
N LEU A 149 0.94 -13.04 7.47
CA LEU A 149 1.96 -12.83 8.52
C LEU A 149 2.85 -14.06 8.71
N HIS A 150 2.30 -15.27 8.58
CA HIS A 150 3.05 -16.50 8.70
C HIS A 150 4.09 -16.71 7.57
N GLU A 151 3.85 -16.14 6.39
CA GLU A 151 4.79 -16.19 5.28
C GLU A 151 6.01 -15.24 5.46
N TYR A 152 5.99 -14.39 6.47
CA TYR A 152 7.14 -13.53 6.79
C TYR A 152 8.31 -14.38 7.29
N PRO A 153 9.52 -14.22 6.73
CA PRO A 153 10.71 -14.81 7.32
C PRO A 153 10.85 -14.42 8.79
N VAL A 154 11.22 -15.36 9.65
CA VAL A 154 11.27 -15.15 11.11
C VAL A 154 12.06 -13.89 11.49
N TYR A 155 13.20 -13.65 10.85
CA TYR A 155 14.02 -12.45 11.11
C TYR A 155 13.30 -11.13 10.73
N MET A 156 12.49 -11.13 9.67
CA MET A 156 11.67 -9.97 9.29
C MET A 156 10.51 -9.78 10.28
N GLY A 157 9.91 -10.86 10.77
CA GLY A 157 8.89 -10.82 11.80
C GLY A 157 9.43 -10.22 13.10
N ILE A 158 10.63 -10.62 13.53
CA ILE A 158 11.32 -10.05 14.69
C ILE A 158 11.59 -8.55 14.46
N ALA A 159 12.14 -8.16 13.31
CA ALA A 159 12.40 -6.76 13.00
C ALA A 159 11.12 -5.92 13.00
N ALA A 160 10.03 -6.41 12.42
CA ALA A 160 8.72 -5.74 12.45
C ALA A 160 8.18 -5.61 13.88
N GLY A 161 8.34 -6.64 14.71
CA GLY A 161 7.98 -6.62 16.13
C GLY A 161 8.76 -5.57 16.92
N ILE A 162 10.07 -5.46 16.68
CA ILE A 162 10.92 -4.43 17.30
C ILE A 162 10.47 -3.03 16.85
N LEU A 163 10.24 -2.82 15.56
CA LEU A 163 9.74 -1.55 15.03
C LEU A 163 8.40 -1.15 15.66
N ALA A 164 7.47 -2.10 15.77
CA ALA A 164 6.18 -1.87 16.41
C ALA A 164 6.34 -1.51 17.90
N ALA A 165 7.19 -2.23 18.63
CA ALA A 165 7.45 -1.96 20.05
C ALA A 165 8.07 -0.57 20.24
N VAL A 166 9.05 -0.17 19.41
CA VAL A 166 9.65 1.16 19.43
C VAL A 166 8.60 2.23 19.11
N ALA A 167 7.76 2.03 18.08
CA ALA A 167 6.70 2.98 17.72
C ALA A 167 5.70 3.18 18.87
N VAL A 168 5.27 2.08 19.50
CA VAL A 168 4.37 2.13 20.67
C VAL A 168 5.03 2.82 21.86
N GLY A 169 6.28 2.49 22.18
CA GLY A 169 7.03 3.12 23.27
C GLY A 169 7.18 4.64 23.07
N LEU A 170 7.51 5.07 21.85
CA LEU A 170 7.59 6.48 21.48
C LEU A 170 6.23 7.17 21.54
N MET A 171 5.15 6.50 21.14
CA MET A 171 3.79 7.00 21.26
C MET A 171 3.41 7.24 22.72
N VAL A 172 3.65 6.26 23.59
CA VAL A 172 3.42 6.38 25.04
C VAL A 172 4.21 7.56 25.59
N MET A 173 5.50 7.67 25.24
CA MET A 173 6.35 8.78 25.67
C MET A 173 5.75 10.15 25.28
N ILE A 174 5.31 10.33 24.05
CA ILE A 174 4.69 11.58 23.57
C ILE A 174 3.40 11.90 24.34
N ILE A 175 2.59 10.89 24.63
CA ILE A 175 1.34 11.06 25.40
C ILE A 175 1.67 11.49 26.83
N VAL A 176 2.58 10.78 27.51
CA VAL A 176 3.01 11.09 28.87
C VAL A 176 3.62 12.49 28.98
N MET A 177 4.39 12.91 27.97
CA MET A 177 4.95 14.27 27.88
C MET A 177 3.89 15.35 27.57
N GLY A 178 2.61 15.00 27.39
CA GLY A 178 1.54 15.94 27.05
C GLY A 178 1.67 16.58 25.65
N ARG A 179 2.55 16.04 24.78
CA ARG A 179 2.88 16.62 23.48
C ARG A 179 2.05 16.06 22.32
N TRP A 180 1.07 15.20 22.61
CA TRP A 180 0.23 14.56 21.60
C TRP A 180 -0.42 15.56 20.63
N LYS A 181 -0.97 16.65 21.15
CA LYS A 181 -1.64 17.68 20.36
C LYS A 181 -0.75 18.31 19.27
N ASN A 182 0.56 18.29 19.45
CA ASN A 182 1.51 18.91 18.52
C ASN A 182 1.91 17.98 17.38
N VAL A 183 1.76 16.68 17.55
CA VAL A 183 2.28 15.67 16.59
C VAL A 183 1.18 14.84 15.94
N TYR A 184 -0.02 14.75 16.51
CA TYR A 184 -1.08 13.88 15.99
C TYR A 184 -1.46 14.20 14.55
N ALA A 185 -1.39 15.48 14.16
CA ALA A 185 -1.71 15.94 12.82
C ALA A 185 -0.85 15.29 11.72
N GLN A 186 0.42 15.00 12.04
CA GLN A 186 1.36 14.34 11.15
C GLN A 186 1.31 12.82 11.27
N LEU A 187 1.03 12.30 12.47
CA LEU A 187 1.02 10.86 12.73
C LEU A 187 -0.24 10.17 12.21
N LEU A 188 -1.39 10.85 12.28
CA LEU A 188 -2.68 10.26 11.91
C LEU A 188 -2.71 9.71 10.46
N PRO A 189 -2.30 10.46 9.42
CA PRO A 189 -2.29 9.93 8.06
C PRO A 189 -1.33 8.75 7.90
N VAL A 190 -0.23 8.71 8.64
CA VAL A 190 0.73 7.60 8.61
C VAL A 190 0.14 6.34 9.24
N VAL A 191 -0.58 6.48 10.36
CA VAL A 191 -1.31 5.36 11.00
C VAL A 191 -2.38 4.81 10.06
N VAL A 192 -3.14 5.68 9.38
CA VAL A 192 -4.13 5.23 8.39
C VAL A 192 -3.45 4.55 7.21
N THR A 193 -2.31 5.07 6.73
CA THR A 193 -1.51 4.43 5.68
C THR A 193 -1.04 3.02 6.10
N ALA A 194 -0.64 2.84 7.36
CA ALA A 194 -0.27 1.52 7.90
C ALA A 194 -1.41 0.51 7.90
N ALA A 195 -2.67 0.96 7.95
CA ALA A 195 -3.85 0.10 7.91
C ALA A 195 -4.25 -0.34 6.49
N ILE A 196 -3.84 0.39 5.45
CA ILE A 196 -4.20 0.13 4.04
C ILE A 196 -3.88 -1.31 3.61
N PRO A 197 -2.68 -1.88 3.86
CA PRO A 197 -2.38 -3.24 3.44
C PRO A 197 -3.29 -4.29 4.09
N PHE A 198 -3.70 -4.10 5.33
CA PHE A 198 -4.63 -5.01 6.01
C PHE A 198 -6.03 -4.91 5.42
N ALA A 199 -6.50 -3.69 5.14
CA ALA A 199 -7.77 -3.47 4.45
C ALA A 199 -7.79 -4.13 3.07
N TRP A 200 -6.68 -4.04 2.32
CA TRP A 200 -6.53 -4.69 1.02
C TRP A 200 -6.57 -6.21 1.13
N ILE A 201 -5.82 -6.83 2.07
CA ILE A 201 -5.84 -8.27 2.30
C ILE A 201 -7.27 -8.76 2.57
N ILE A 202 -8.05 -7.99 3.34
CA ILE A 202 -9.45 -8.32 3.65
C ILE A 202 -10.34 -8.13 2.42
N ALA A 203 -10.16 -7.05 1.65
CA ALA A 203 -10.97 -6.77 0.47
C ALA A 203 -10.83 -7.84 -0.61
N VAL A 204 -9.61 -8.36 -0.81
CA VAL A 204 -9.33 -9.44 -1.78
C VAL A 204 -8.94 -10.74 -1.06
N GLN A 205 -9.69 -11.11 -0.02
CA GLN A 205 -9.34 -12.18 0.94
C GLN A 205 -9.08 -13.53 0.28
N HIS A 206 -9.88 -13.91 -0.73
CA HIS A 206 -9.71 -15.19 -1.40
C HIS A 206 -8.38 -15.23 -2.18
N HIS A 207 -8.07 -14.16 -2.92
CA HIS A 207 -6.80 -14.03 -3.62
C HIS A 207 -5.62 -14.00 -2.64
N SER A 208 -5.73 -13.21 -1.57
CA SER A 208 -4.67 -13.09 -0.55
C SER A 208 -4.41 -14.38 0.22
N ALA A 209 -5.43 -15.23 0.40
CA ALA A 209 -5.26 -16.54 1.03
C ALA A 209 -4.58 -17.55 0.11
N LEU A 210 -4.99 -17.62 -1.16
CA LEU A 210 -4.40 -18.53 -2.15
C LEU A 210 -2.95 -18.20 -2.49
N HIS A 211 -2.62 -16.89 -2.46
CA HIS A 211 -1.32 -16.37 -2.87
C HIS A 211 -0.53 -15.74 -1.71
N ALA A 212 -0.75 -16.19 -0.46
CA ALA A 212 -0.10 -15.63 0.73
C ALA A 212 1.43 -15.52 0.58
N ARG A 213 2.09 -16.49 -0.07
CA ARG A 213 3.54 -16.49 -0.38
C ARG A 213 4.02 -15.30 -1.22
N PHE A 214 3.09 -14.57 -1.82
CA PHE A 214 3.40 -13.40 -2.65
C PHE A 214 2.79 -12.14 -2.06
N THR A 215 1.54 -12.21 -1.60
CA THR A 215 0.77 -11.07 -1.12
C THR A 215 1.27 -10.54 0.22
N PHE A 216 1.96 -11.34 1.05
CA PHE A 216 2.56 -10.88 2.30
C PHE A 216 3.48 -9.65 2.13
N ARG A 217 4.06 -9.46 0.94
CA ARG A 217 4.93 -8.31 0.64
C ARG A 217 4.23 -6.96 0.77
N ILE A 218 2.90 -6.94 0.66
CA ILE A 218 2.07 -5.77 0.92
C ILE A 218 2.33 -5.18 2.32
N LEU A 219 2.65 -6.02 3.30
CA LEU A 219 2.92 -5.61 4.68
C LEU A 219 4.19 -4.75 4.81
N SER A 220 5.03 -4.67 3.77
CA SER A 220 6.13 -3.71 3.70
C SER A 220 5.67 -2.26 3.83
N VAL A 221 4.43 -1.95 3.42
CA VAL A 221 3.82 -0.63 3.62
C VAL A 221 3.64 -0.33 5.11
N ALA A 222 3.18 -1.32 5.90
CA ALA A 222 3.05 -1.14 7.35
C ALA A 222 4.42 -0.94 8.02
N ALA A 223 5.46 -1.64 7.55
CA ALA A 223 6.83 -1.43 8.02
C ALA A 223 7.35 -0.03 7.65
N ALA A 224 7.15 0.42 6.41
CA ALA A 224 7.51 1.77 5.97
C ALA A 224 6.77 2.84 6.78
N ALA A 225 5.48 2.64 7.05
CA ALA A 225 4.69 3.55 7.89
C ALA A 225 5.20 3.58 9.34
N ALA A 226 5.60 2.44 9.92
CA ALA A 226 6.19 2.40 11.26
C ALA A 226 7.52 3.17 11.32
N ILE A 227 8.39 3.02 10.32
CA ILE A 227 9.64 3.80 10.20
C ILE A 227 9.32 5.29 10.09
N THR A 228 8.39 5.66 9.21
CA THR A 228 7.94 7.04 9.02
C THR A 228 7.42 7.64 10.32
N PHE A 229 6.60 6.90 11.05
CA PHE A 229 6.05 7.27 12.34
C PHE A 229 7.17 7.57 13.36
N ILE A 230 8.16 6.67 13.48
CA ILE A 230 9.31 6.85 14.37
C ILE A 230 10.09 8.11 14.00
N VAL A 231 10.40 8.30 12.71
CA VAL A 231 11.14 9.47 12.23
C VAL A 231 10.42 10.78 12.54
N LEU A 232 9.09 10.83 12.34
CA LEU A 232 8.27 12.00 12.64
C LEU A 232 8.27 12.32 14.13
N ILE A 233 8.18 11.33 15.02
CA ILE A 233 8.25 11.56 16.46
C ILE A 233 9.63 12.12 16.86
N VAL A 234 10.72 11.47 16.41
CA VAL A 234 12.08 11.90 16.74
C VAL A 234 12.33 13.34 16.26
N ARG A 235 11.86 13.67 15.03
CA ARG A 235 11.95 15.02 14.48
C ARG A 235 11.23 16.06 15.34
N ASN A 236 10.03 15.74 15.81
CA ASN A 236 9.24 16.64 16.65
C ASN A 236 9.83 16.79 18.07
N VAL A 237 10.36 15.73 18.66
CA VAL A 237 11.04 15.81 19.97
C VAL A 237 12.26 16.71 19.87
N LYS A 238 13.10 16.57 18.84
CA LYS A 238 14.29 17.42 18.62
C LYS A 238 13.95 18.89 18.41
N LYS A 239 12.86 19.21 17.69
CA LYS A 239 12.43 20.61 17.51
C LYS A 239 12.05 21.26 18.83
N CYS A 240 11.45 20.51 19.74
CA CYS A 240 11.05 21.02 21.05
C CYS A 240 12.21 21.19 22.07
N GLN A 241 13.37 20.63 21.81
CA GLN A 241 14.56 20.82 22.66
C GLN A 241 15.35 22.08 22.27
N LYS A 242 15.08 22.64 21.08
CA LYS A 242 15.76 23.83 20.57
C LYS A 242 15.00 25.14 20.83
N ASN A 243 13.75 25.05 21.24
CA ASN A 243 12.90 26.18 21.67
C ASN A 243 12.71 26.14 23.19
#